data_d255c6abf2f4dc5886fb9565eece4aef
#
_entry.id   d255c6abf2f4dc5886fb9565eece4aef
#
_cell.length_a   1.000
_cell.length_b   1.000
_cell.length_c   1.000
_cell.angle_alpha   90.00
_cell.angle_beta   90.00
_cell.angle_gamma   90.00
#
_symmetry.space_group_name_H-M   'P 1'
#
loop_
_entity.id
_entity.type
_entity.pdbx_description
1 polymer ?
#
loop_
_entity_poly.entity_id
_entity_poly.type
_entity_poly.pdbx_seq_one_letter_code
_entity_poly.pdbx_strand_id
1 'polypeptide(L)'
;MSRVSVSKGGVRPAQRNASLERHTQRFFTLRSSLEQIGFFCKGTVLKRMMKCGKAQCACAADATKRHGPYYELTYKANGKTVNVKLSTQAAPLYKAAAQQYRKLKTLLNRLDKLSKTILSQQAKLAESQPQD
;
A
#
# COMPACT_ATOMS: atom_id res chain seq x y z
N MET A 1 -20.21 14.02 3.48
CA MET A 1 -20.16 14.34 2.74
C MET A 1 -19.91 13.77 1.79
N SER A 2 -20.14 13.59 1.31
CA SER A 2 -19.91 13.27 0.52
C SER A 2 -19.84 13.54 -0.54
N ARG A 3 -19.95 13.78 -1.32
CA ARG A 3 -19.72 14.13 -2.34
C ARG A 3 -19.54 15.07 -2.72
N VAL A 4 -19.23 15.36 -2.84
CA VAL A 4 -18.99 16.18 -3.18
C VAL A 4 -18.95 16.84 -3.56
N SER A 5 -19.05 17.10 -3.49
CA SER A 5 -19.10 17.80 -3.90
C SER A 5 -18.84 18.24 -4.61
N VAL A 6 -18.79 18.04 -5.01
CA VAL A 6 -18.61 18.44 -5.77
C VAL A 6 -19.04 19.25 -6.32
N SER A 7 -19.10 19.46 -6.44
CA SER A 7 -19.47 20.28 -6.80
C SER A 7 -20.27 20.71 -7.38
N LYS A 8 -20.80 20.70 -7.29
CA LYS A 8 -21.60 21.18 -7.83
C LYS A 8 -21.73 22.35 -7.96
N GLY A 9 -21.92 22.65 -7.73
CA GLY A 9 -22.11 23.70 -7.77
C GLY A 9 -21.88 24.96 -7.96
N GLY A 10 -21.71 25.80 -7.65
CA GLY A 10 -21.48 27.17 -7.91
C GLY A 10 -20.58 27.50 -9.09
N VAL A 11 -20.02 26.50 -9.74
CA VAL A 11 -19.14 26.73 -10.87
C VAL A 11 -19.99 26.83 -12.15
N ARG A 12 -19.83 27.92 -12.88
CA ARG A 12 -20.53 28.10 -14.13
C ARG A 12 -19.96 27.18 -15.20
N PRO A 13 -20.78 26.75 -16.16
CA PRO A 13 -20.27 25.84 -17.19
C PRO A 13 -19.06 26.35 -17.94
N ALA A 14 -19.02 27.65 -18.23
CA ALA A 14 -17.87 28.22 -18.94
C ALA A 14 -16.60 28.19 -18.14
N GLN A 15 -16.69 28.06 -16.82
CA GLN A 15 -15.52 28.01 -15.94
C GLN A 15 -15.17 26.60 -15.51
N ARG A 16 -15.92 25.64 -15.96
CA ARG A 16 -15.62 24.26 -15.63
C ARG A 16 -14.33 23.85 -16.28
N ASN A 17 -13.53 23.14 -15.51
CA ASN A 17 -12.31 22.56 -15.99
C ASN A 17 -12.56 21.08 -16.24
N ALA A 18 -12.63 20.69 -17.51
CA ALA A 18 -12.87 19.29 -17.85
C ALA A 18 -11.78 18.37 -17.30
N SER A 19 -10.55 18.88 -17.25
CA SER A 19 -9.45 18.12 -16.67
C SER A 19 -9.68 17.86 -15.19
N LEU A 20 -10.14 18.89 -14.46
CA LEU A 20 -10.45 18.74 -13.04
C LEU A 20 -11.55 17.71 -12.82
N GLU A 21 -12.58 17.75 -13.64
CA GLU A 21 -13.67 16.79 -13.51
C GLU A 21 -13.20 15.35 -13.77
N ARG A 22 -12.35 15.17 -14.77
CA ARG A 22 -11.80 13.84 -15.07
C ARG A 22 -10.93 13.33 -13.93
N HIS A 23 -10.09 14.19 -13.37
CA HIS A 23 -9.24 13.80 -12.25
C HIS A 23 -10.07 13.46 -11.01
N THR A 24 -11.11 14.25 -10.76
CA THR A 24 -12.00 14.02 -9.63
C THR A 24 -12.72 12.68 -9.77
N GLN A 25 -13.22 12.39 -10.96
CA GLN A 25 -13.89 11.12 -11.23
C GLN A 25 -12.92 9.95 -11.04
N ARG A 26 -11.70 10.11 -11.56
CA ARG A 26 -10.68 9.07 -11.42
C ARG A 26 -10.33 8.84 -9.96
N PHE A 27 -10.28 9.91 -9.16
CA PHE A 27 -9.99 9.78 -7.74
C PHE A 27 -11.03 8.88 -7.06
N PHE A 28 -12.31 9.16 -7.29
CA PHE A 28 -13.35 8.38 -6.62
C PHE A 28 -13.40 6.93 -7.11
N THR A 29 -13.15 6.72 -8.41
CA THR A 29 -13.06 5.36 -8.95
C THR A 29 -11.90 4.60 -8.29
N LEU A 30 -10.75 5.25 -8.21
CA LEU A 30 -9.57 4.62 -7.61
C LEU A 30 -9.77 4.38 -6.12
N ARG A 31 -10.40 5.34 -5.42
CA ARG A 31 -10.66 5.20 -3.99
C ARG A 31 -11.57 4.00 -3.71
N SER A 32 -12.51 3.72 -4.59
CA SER A 32 -13.40 2.58 -4.38
C SER A 32 -12.65 1.25 -4.37
N SER A 33 -11.46 1.20 -4.98
CA SER A 33 -10.64 -0.01 -4.95
C SER A 33 -10.13 -0.35 -3.55
N LEU A 34 -10.15 0.62 -2.63
CA LEU A 34 -9.74 0.35 -1.24
C LEU A 34 -10.64 -0.70 -0.58
N GLU A 35 -11.89 -0.78 -1.00
CA GLU A 35 -12.81 -1.76 -0.44
C GLU A 35 -12.42 -3.20 -0.74
N GLN A 36 -11.57 -3.40 -1.73
CA GLN A 36 -11.13 -4.73 -2.13
C GLN A 36 -9.86 -5.17 -1.43
N ILE A 37 -9.27 -4.28 -0.62
CA ILE A 37 -8.09 -4.65 0.16
C ILE A 37 -8.52 -5.55 1.30
N GLY A 38 -7.97 -6.76 1.35
CA GLY A 38 -8.23 -7.70 2.42
C GLY A 38 -7.34 -7.44 3.63
N PHE A 39 -7.30 -8.41 4.53
CA PHE A 39 -6.40 -8.32 5.68
C PHE A 39 -4.98 -8.07 5.19
N PHE A 40 -4.30 -7.15 5.83
CA PHE A 40 -2.95 -6.77 5.41
C PHE A 40 -2.04 -6.60 6.61
N CYS A 41 -0.76 -6.77 6.36
CA CYS A 41 0.26 -6.44 7.36
C CYS A 41 1.52 -5.97 6.64
N LYS A 42 2.24 -5.07 7.32
CA LYS A 42 3.56 -4.64 6.86
C LYS A 42 4.52 -5.81 7.01
N GLY A 43 5.43 -5.92 6.05
CA GLY A 43 6.52 -6.84 6.21
C GLY A 43 6.72 -7.73 5.02
N THR A 44 7.73 -8.56 5.15
CA THR A 44 8.11 -9.52 4.12
C THR A 44 8.18 -10.89 4.77
N VAL A 45 7.63 -11.89 4.10
CA VAL A 45 7.76 -13.27 4.56
C VAL A 45 9.01 -13.85 3.94
N LEU A 46 9.93 -14.28 4.78
CA LEU A 46 11.19 -14.87 4.37
C LEU A 46 11.14 -16.37 4.56
N LYS A 47 11.73 -17.08 3.63
CA LYS A 47 11.91 -18.54 3.69
C LYS A 47 13.39 -18.78 3.90
N ARG A 48 13.72 -19.52 4.95
CA ARG A 48 15.12 -19.76 5.29
C ARG A 48 15.41 -21.25 5.43
N MET A 49 16.57 -21.62 4.94
CA MET A 49 17.18 -22.91 5.23
C MET A 49 18.36 -22.61 6.12
N MET A 50 18.46 -23.30 7.24
CA MET A 50 19.43 -22.93 8.28
C MET A 50 20.25 -24.12 8.75
N LYS A 51 21.46 -23.83 9.25
CA LYS A 51 22.24 -24.78 9.98
C LYS A 51 21.64 -24.98 11.37
N CYS A 52 21.66 -26.21 11.87
CA CYS A 52 21.10 -26.50 13.19
C CYS A 52 22.06 -26.18 14.34
N GLY A 53 23.28 -25.81 14.03
CA GLY A 53 24.28 -25.49 15.05
C GLY A 53 25.06 -26.66 15.56
N LYS A 54 24.73 -27.89 15.15
CA LYS A 54 25.47 -29.09 15.57
C LYS A 54 26.58 -29.36 14.57
N ALA A 55 27.83 -29.46 15.09
CA ALA A 55 28.97 -29.64 14.24
C ALA A 55 28.95 -30.97 13.48
N GLN A 56 28.35 -32.00 14.08
CA GLN A 56 28.27 -33.33 13.45
C GLN A 56 27.19 -33.43 12.38
N CYS A 57 26.30 -32.44 12.29
CA CYS A 57 25.23 -32.49 11.30
C CYS A 57 25.76 -32.19 9.92
N ALA A 58 25.30 -32.93 8.91
CA ALA A 58 25.69 -32.71 7.53
C ALA A 58 25.44 -31.28 7.08
N CYS A 59 24.46 -30.59 7.68
CA CYS A 59 24.14 -29.21 7.30
C CYS A 59 25.27 -28.23 7.62
N ALA A 60 26.18 -28.60 8.51
CA ALA A 60 27.31 -27.72 8.87
C ALA A 60 28.27 -27.51 7.70
N ALA A 61 28.47 -28.55 6.88
CA ALA A 61 29.42 -28.50 5.77
C ALA A 61 28.75 -28.42 4.38
N ASP A 62 27.50 -28.86 4.29
CA ASP A 62 26.81 -28.98 3.01
C ASP A 62 25.55 -28.13 3.02
N ALA A 63 25.54 -27.06 2.21
CA ALA A 63 24.42 -26.14 2.15
C ALA A 63 23.13 -26.82 1.68
N THR A 64 23.24 -27.87 0.86
CA THR A 64 22.07 -28.57 0.37
C THR A 64 21.39 -29.41 1.45
N LYS A 65 22.06 -29.60 2.58
CA LYS A 65 21.56 -30.42 3.69
C LYS A 65 21.08 -29.56 4.88
N ARG A 66 20.92 -28.28 4.68
CA ARG A 66 20.42 -27.40 5.71
C ARG A 66 18.97 -27.72 6.04
N HIS A 67 18.61 -27.38 7.27
CA HIS A 67 17.27 -27.65 7.81
C HIS A 67 16.29 -26.55 7.40
N GLY A 68 15.03 -26.93 7.28
CA GLY A 68 13.97 -26.01 6.94
C GLY A 68 13.00 -26.65 5.94
N PRO A 69 12.17 -25.84 5.30
CA PRO A 69 12.22 -24.36 5.37
C PRO A 69 11.62 -23.81 6.67
N TYR A 70 12.20 -22.71 7.12
CA TYR A 70 11.65 -21.92 8.23
C TYR A 70 11.14 -20.62 7.66
N TYR A 71 10.03 -20.13 8.21
CA TYR A 71 9.41 -18.92 7.72
C TYR A 71 9.40 -17.86 8.80
N GLU A 72 9.61 -16.62 8.38
CA GLU A 72 9.58 -15.47 9.28
C GLU A 72 8.88 -14.32 8.58
N LEU A 73 8.11 -13.56 9.36
CA LEU A 73 7.67 -12.24 8.94
C LEU A 73 8.66 -11.23 9.50
N THR A 74 9.23 -10.39 8.65
CA THR A 74 10.14 -9.35 9.08
C THR A 74 9.58 -7.99 8.71
N TYR A 75 9.64 -7.05 9.64
CA TYR A 75 9.17 -5.68 9.40
C TYR A 75 9.90 -4.72 10.33
N LYS A 76 9.77 -3.43 10.03
CA LYS A 76 10.37 -2.37 10.86
C LYS A 76 9.33 -1.80 11.81
N ALA A 77 9.71 -1.62 13.05
CA ALA A 77 8.89 -0.97 14.07
C ALA A 77 9.79 -0.11 14.93
N ASN A 78 9.49 1.17 15.01
CA ASN A 78 10.27 2.13 15.81
C ASN A 78 11.76 2.10 15.48
N GLY A 79 12.08 2.00 14.19
CA GLY A 79 13.45 1.97 13.71
C GLY A 79 14.17 0.65 13.89
N LYS A 80 13.50 -0.35 14.44
CA LYS A 80 14.10 -1.67 14.68
C LYS A 80 13.47 -2.71 13.80
N THR A 81 14.26 -3.72 13.44
CA THR A 81 13.75 -4.86 12.69
C THR A 81 13.14 -5.86 13.66
N VAL A 82 11.90 -6.26 13.38
CA VAL A 82 11.18 -7.28 14.15
C VAL A 82 11.04 -8.51 13.28
N ASN A 83 11.33 -9.67 13.85
CA ASN A 83 11.20 -10.96 13.18
C ASN A 83 10.22 -11.81 13.97
N VAL A 84 9.20 -12.33 13.28
CA VAL A 84 8.20 -13.18 13.88
C VAL A 84 8.25 -14.53 13.19
N LYS A 85 8.47 -15.59 13.96
CA LYS A 85 8.49 -16.94 13.40
C LYS A 85 7.09 -17.35 12.98
N LEU A 86 6.99 -17.98 11.82
CA LEU A 86 5.73 -18.43 11.28
C LEU A 86 5.76 -19.94 11.07
N SER A 87 4.66 -20.60 11.40
CA SER A 87 4.51 -21.99 11.04
C SER A 87 4.36 -22.12 9.52
N THR A 88 4.56 -23.35 9.03
CA THR A 88 4.37 -23.64 7.61
C THR A 88 2.94 -23.28 7.17
N GLN A 89 1.97 -23.54 8.05
CA GLN A 89 0.57 -23.25 7.75
C GLN A 89 0.25 -21.76 7.79
N ALA A 90 0.94 -21.01 8.64
CA ALA A 90 0.73 -19.57 8.76
C ALA A 90 1.38 -18.77 7.64
N ALA A 91 2.50 -19.26 7.12
CA ALA A 91 3.28 -18.51 6.14
C ALA A 91 2.47 -18.02 4.93
N PRO A 92 1.62 -18.85 4.28
CA PRO A 92 0.84 -18.36 3.14
C PRO A 92 -0.14 -17.25 3.52
N LEU A 93 -0.68 -17.29 4.73
CA LEU A 93 -1.61 -16.27 5.19
C LEU A 93 -0.92 -14.92 5.33
N TYR A 94 0.26 -14.91 5.94
CA TYR A 94 1.01 -13.68 6.11
C TYR A 94 1.60 -13.19 4.79
N LYS A 95 1.94 -14.11 3.90
CA LYS A 95 2.41 -13.72 2.57
C LYS A 95 1.30 -12.99 1.80
N ALA A 96 0.09 -13.51 1.86
CA ALA A 96 -1.06 -12.87 1.23
C ALA A 96 -1.32 -11.50 1.86
N ALA A 97 -1.24 -11.40 3.19
CA ALA A 97 -1.44 -10.13 3.89
C ALA A 97 -0.37 -9.11 3.51
N ALA A 98 0.88 -9.53 3.37
CA ALA A 98 1.95 -8.64 2.94
C ALA A 98 1.71 -8.13 1.52
N GLN A 99 1.17 -8.97 0.64
CA GLN A 99 0.82 -8.56 -0.71
C GLN A 99 -0.32 -7.55 -0.70
N GLN A 100 -1.31 -7.74 0.16
CA GLN A 100 -2.39 -6.78 0.31
C GLN A 100 -1.87 -5.43 0.79
N TYR A 101 -0.89 -5.43 1.70
CA TYR A 101 -0.30 -4.18 2.16
C TYR A 101 0.40 -3.45 1.01
N ARG A 102 1.11 -4.16 0.15
CA ARG A 102 1.75 -3.54 -1.01
C ARG A 102 0.73 -2.92 -1.96
N LYS A 103 -0.39 -3.61 -2.18
CA LYS A 103 -1.48 -3.05 -2.99
C LYS A 103 -2.03 -1.78 -2.37
N LEU A 104 -2.25 -1.81 -1.06
CA LEU A 104 -2.74 -0.63 -0.33
C LEU A 104 -1.79 0.55 -0.49
N LYS A 105 -0.50 0.32 -0.31
CA LYS A 105 0.50 1.38 -0.47
C LYS A 105 0.48 1.96 -1.87
N THR A 106 0.39 1.11 -2.88
CA THR A 106 0.33 1.57 -4.27
C THR A 106 -0.91 2.43 -4.49
N LEU A 107 -2.07 2.00 -3.97
CA LEU A 107 -3.30 2.78 -4.08
C LEU A 107 -3.17 4.13 -3.39
N LEU A 108 -2.63 4.14 -2.17
CA LEU A 108 -2.46 5.39 -1.42
C LEU A 108 -1.54 6.35 -2.15
N ASN A 109 -0.44 5.86 -2.72
CA ASN A 109 0.48 6.70 -3.47
C ASN A 109 -0.18 7.29 -4.70
N ARG A 110 -0.98 6.50 -5.40
CA ARG A 110 -1.69 6.98 -6.59
C ARG A 110 -2.76 8.00 -6.21
N LEU A 111 -3.50 7.74 -5.13
CA LEU A 111 -4.50 8.68 -4.64
C LEU A 111 -3.84 9.99 -4.19
N ASP A 112 -2.70 9.90 -3.52
CA ASP A 112 -1.97 11.09 -3.08
C ASP A 112 -1.56 11.96 -4.27
N LYS A 113 -0.99 11.36 -5.30
CA LYS A 113 -0.60 12.10 -6.51
C LYS A 113 -1.80 12.76 -7.17
N LEU A 114 -2.88 12.02 -7.29
CA LEU A 114 -4.09 12.51 -7.92
C LEU A 114 -4.71 13.62 -7.09
N SER A 115 -4.71 13.47 -5.76
CA SER A 115 -5.20 14.52 -4.86
C SER A 115 -4.42 15.81 -5.04
N LYS A 116 -3.10 15.72 -5.15
CA LYS A 116 -2.26 16.91 -5.33
C LYS A 116 -2.57 17.61 -6.64
N THR A 117 -2.80 16.84 -7.70
CA THR A 117 -3.20 17.41 -8.98
C THR A 117 -4.55 18.13 -8.87
N ILE A 118 -5.52 17.46 -8.22
CA ILE A 118 -6.86 18.03 -8.04
C ILE A 118 -6.80 19.31 -7.20
N LEU A 119 -6.09 19.25 -6.07
CA LEU A 119 -5.96 20.40 -5.19
C LEU A 119 -5.29 21.57 -5.87
N SER A 120 -4.27 21.29 -6.68
CA SER A 120 -3.59 22.33 -7.46
C SER A 120 -4.56 22.99 -8.43
N GLN A 121 -5.40 22.21 -9.10
CA GLN A 121 -6.38 22.76 -10.04
C GLN A 121 -7.46 23.54 -9.31
N GLN A 122 -7.92 23.04 -8.18
CA GLN A 122 -8.91 23.76 -7.37
C GLN A 122 -8.35 25.09 -6.86
N ALA A 123 -7.09 25.07 -6.43
CA ALA A 123 -6.45 26.29 -5.93
C ALA A 123 -6.36 27.34 -7.02
N LYS A 124 -6.02 26.95 -8.25
CA LYS A 124 -5.95 27.91 -9.36
C LYS A 124 -7.33 28.51 -9.66
N LEU A 125 -8.37 27.70 -9.62
CA LEU A 125 -9.72 28.20 -9.81
C LEU A 125 -10.12 29.16 -8.71
N ALA A 126 -9.78 28.84 -7.47
CA ALA A 126 -10.10 29.72 -6.32
C ALA A 126 -9.33 31.04 -6.43
N GLU A 127 -8.06 31.00 -6.84
CA GLU A 127 -7.23 32.20 -6.98
C GLU A 127 -7.65 33.07 -8.12
N SER A 128 -8.30 32.51 -9.14
CA SER A 128 -8.77 33.28 -10.28
C SER A 128 -10.13 33.92 -10.05
N GLN A 129 -10.79 33.62 -8.92
CA GLN A 129 -12.08 34.20 -8.58
C GLN A 129 -11.87 35.61 -8.03
N PRO A 130 -12.74 36.57 -8.41
CA PRO A 130 -12.65 37.92 -7.82
C PRO A 130 -12.89 37.85 -6.31
N GLN A 131 -12.16 38.68 -5.60
CA GLN A 131 -12.32 38.84 -4.14
C GLN A 131 -13.19 40.04 -3.87
N ASP A 132 -14.07 39.91 -2.93
CA ASP A 132 -14.92 41.05 -2.51
C ASP A 132 -14.33 41.75 -1.32
#